data_3f53ebb4d05fe5dc179d02f592c7a358
#
_entry.id   3f53ebb4d05fe5dc179d02f592c7a358
#
_cell.length_a   1.000
_cell.length_b   1.000
_cell.length_c   1.000
_cell.angle_alpha   90.00
_cell.angle_beta   90.00
_cell.angle_gamma   90.00
#
_symmetry.space_group_name_H-M   'P 1'
#
loop_
_entity.id
_entity.type
_entity.pdbx_description
1 polymer ?
#
loop_
_entity_poly.entity_id
_entity_poly.type
_entity_poly.pdbx_seq_one_letter_code
_entity_poly.pdbx_strand_id
1 'polypeptide(L)'
;MITRRNALAAGAAATVAPALARPALAQGAARNVLRVVPHANLTVLDPIWTTAYITRNGAFMVWDTLFGLDSQFRPQPQMAEGHTLSQDGKLYTITLRPGLRFHDGEPVRSQDCVASIKRWAARDAIGQKLATVVDEYRVLDDRRFEIRLKEPFALTLFALGKPASNVCFIMPERVANTDPNAQIKPEDVIGSGPFRFKRDEWNPGALAVWTRDPAYQPRAEPADWVSGGKRANFERIEWRIIPDAATAAAALQSGEVDWWETPLADLFPLLKRDRNIVLEQMNPLGEIGILRFNQLHPPFDNPEIRRALASAMNQADYMQAIVGDDSSLWKNAGFFTPGTPMASDVGLDALKGPRDLEAAKRALAAAGYKNEKVVLIAATDIPLTHAQSQVTAELLRRLGMNLDYVATDWGTVVQRRASREPVERGGWNLFHTWWAGFDHANPAAHLSIRGNGTGPGSWFGWPTSPRLEELRDAWFIAPSEAAQAKICEEMQVVALRDLPYVPTGQFFIPFAFRRNVTGILKGPMPLFWNVTKS
;
A
#
# COMPACT_ATOMS: atom_id res chain seq x y z
N MET A 1 3.90 -53.24 75.08
CA MET A 1 3.16 -53.60 73.87
C MET A 1 2.25 -52.46 73.54
N ILE A 2 2.61 -51.60 72.63
CA ILE A 2 1.83 -50.47 72.19
C ILE A 2 1.39 -50.84 70.78
N THR A 3 0.06 -50.97 70.63
CA THR A 3 -0.58 -51.48 69.43
C THR A 3 -0.69 -50.35 68.36
N ARG A 4 -0.52 -50.76 67.13
CA ARG A 4 -0.48 -49.94 65.85
C ARG A 4 -1.76 -49.24 65.48
N ARG A 5 -2.62 -48.77 66.38
CA ARG A 5 -3.96 -48.23 66.08
C ARG A 5 -4.21 -46.76 66.42
N ASN A 6 -3.20 -46.05 66.98
CA ASN A 6 -3.39 -44.65 67.39
C ASN A 6 -2.51 -43.62 66.66
N ALA A 7 -2.09 -43.89 65.40
CA ALA A 7 -1.22 -43.01 64.63
C ALA A 7 -1.90 -42.52 63.29
N LEU A 8 -3.23 -42.46 63.23
CA LEU A 8 -3.93 -42.05 62.01
C LEU A 8 -5.05 -40.98 62.25
N ALA A 9 -4.85 -40.10 63.20
CA ALA A 9 -5.81 -39.04 63.48
C ALA A 9 -5.16 -37.66 63.76
N ALA A 10 -4.08 -37.28 63.03
CA ALA A 10 -3.53 -35.94 63.07
C ALA A 10 -2.82 -35.60 61.75
N GLY A 11 -3.53 -35.18 60.75
CA GLY A 11 -2.93 -34.85 59.46
C GLY A 11 -3.89 -34.45 58.36
N ALA A 12 -4.96 -33.75 58.67
CA ALA A 12 -5.85 -33.22 57.66
C ALA A 12 -6.27 -31.76 57.98
N ALA A 13 -5.30 -30.88 57.95
CA ALA A 13 -5.60 -29.44 57.95
C ALA A 13 -4.52 -28.70 57.15
N ALA A 14 -5.01 -27.91 56.17
CA ALA A 14 -4.29 -26.84 55.48
C ALA A 14 -3.35 -27.22 54.33
N THR A 15 -3.92 -27.45 53.13
CA THR A 15 -3.36 -26.88 51.88
C THR A 15 -4.50 -26.36 51.02
N VAL A 16 -5.07 -25.22 51.42
CA VAL A 16 -5.77 -24.36 50.47
C VAL A 16 -4.70 -23.54 49.78
N ALA A 17 -4.23 -24.02 48.63
CA ALA A 17 -3.35 -23.28 47.77
C ALA A 17 -4.07 -22.02 47.22
N PRO A 18 -3.43 -20.86 47.18
CA PRO A 18 -3.99 -19.71 46.51
C PRO A 18 -3.79 -19.84 45.00
N ALA A 19 -4.75 -20.49 44.31
CA ALA A 19 -4.72 -20.74 42.87
C ALA A 19 -5.74 -19.89 42.11
N LEU A 20 -5.99 -18.63 42.54
CA LEU A 20 -7.03 -17.80 41.91
C LEU A 20 -6.62 -16.35 41.59
N ALA A 21 -5.33 -16.05 41.42
CA ALA A 21 -4.90 -14.67 41.12
C ALA A 21 -4.17 -14.51 39.77
N ARG A 22 -4.26 -15.46 38.84
CA ARG A 22 -3.54 -15.36 37.54
C ARG A 22 -4.35 -15.00 36.29
N PRO A 23 -5.69 -15.01 36.21
CA PRO A 23 -6.36 -14.65 34.97
C PRO A 23 -6.42 -13.14 34.69
N ALA A 24 -6.53 -12.30 35.72
CA ALA A 24 -6.79 -10.87 35.53
C ALA A 24 -5.59 -10.08 34.98
N LEU A 25 -4.37 -10.40 35.44
CA LEU A 25 -3.15 -9.74 34.94
C LEU A 25 -2.79 -10.17 33.52
N ALA A 26 -3.01 -11.45 33.18
CA ALA A 26 -2.79 -11.95 31.82
C ALA A 26 -3.83 -11.40 30.82
N GLN A 27 -5.08 -11.21 31.26
CA GLN A 27 -6.12 -10.59 30.43
C GLN A 27 -5.87 -9.08 30.24
N GLY A 28 -5.38 -8.35 31.23
CA GLY A 28 -5.01 -6.94 31.12
C GLY A 28 -3.84 -6.74 30.13
N ALA A 29 -2.80 -7.56 30.24
CA ALA A 29 -1.67 -7.51 29.31
C ALA A 29 -2.07 -7.90 27.87
N ALA A 30 -2.97 -8.87 27.70
CA ALA A 30 -3.48 -9.28 26.38
C ALA A 30 -4.35 -8.19 25.68
N ARG A 31 -5.04 -7.34 26.47
CA ARG A 31 -5.85 -6.25 25.93
C ARG A 31 -5.03 -5.07 25.40
N ASN A 32 -3.82 -4.89 25.89
CA ASN A 32 -2.92 -3.81 25.51
C ASN A 32 -2.06 -4.11 24.28
N VAL A 33 -2.22 -5.28 23.67
CA VAL A 33 -1.48 -5.70 22.47
C VAL A 33 -2.47 -6.01 21.36
N LEU A 34 -2.27 -5.40 20.18
CA LEU A 34 -2.95 -5.72 18.95
C LEU A 34 -2.02 -6.60 18.08
N ARG A 35 -2.47 -7.81 17.76
CA ARG A 35 -1.73 -8.78 16.94
C ARG A 35 -2.38 -8.90 15.58
N VAL A 36 -1.61 -8.61 14.54
CA VAL A 36 -2.11 -8.51 13.16
C VAL A 36 -1.32 -9.45 12.26
N VAL A 37 -2.01 -10.16 11.38
CA VAL A 37 -1.39 -10.81 10.22
C VAL A 37 -1.51 -9.84 9.04
N PRO A 38 -0.39 -9.19 8.63
CA PRO A 38 -0.42 -8.23 7.54
C PRO A 38 -0.45 -8.96 6.18
N HIS A 39 -0.72 -8.21 5.10
CA HIS A 39 -0.76 -8.75 3.74
C HIS A 39 0.61 -9.18 3.19
N ALA A 40 1.71 -8.73 3.76
CA ALA A 40 3.07 -9.05 3.33
C ALA A 40 4.08 -8.92 4.47
N ASN A 41 5.28 -9.47 4.25
CA ASN A 41 6.43 -9.28 5.13
C ASN A 41 7.03 -7.87 4.98
N LEU A 42 7.34 -7.20 6.09
CA LEU A 42 8.01 -5.90 6.12
C LEU A 42 9.52 -6.08 5.99
N THR A 43 10.03 -5.91 4.78
CA THR A 43 11.48 -6.06 4.46
C THR A 43 12.17 -4.74 4.17
N VAL A 44 11.42 -3.71 3.79
CA VAL A 44 11.91 -2.36 3.48
C VAL A 44 11.25 -1.36 4.41
N LEU A 45 12.03 -0.53 5.08
CA LEU A 45 11.54 0.43 6.08
C LEU A 45 11.37 1.85 5.52
N ASP A 46 11.95 2.16 4.37
CA ASP A 46 11.91 3.48 3.77
C ASP A 46 10.68 3.68 2.85
N PRO A 47 9.68 4.48 3.26
CA PRO A 47 8.45 4.68 2.50
C PRO A 47 8.61 5.62 1.29
N ILE A 48 9.77 6.27 1.16
CA ILE A 48 10.08 7.13 0.01
C ILE A 48 10.77 6.32 -1.09
N TRP A 49 11.64 5.39 -0.69
CA TRP A 49 12.38 4.54 -1.63
C TRP A 49 11.47 3.54 -2.36
N THR A 50 10.47 2.97 -1.68
CA THR A 50 9.58 1.94 -2.24
C THR A 50 8.12 2.38 -2.28
N THR A 51 7.38 1.83 -3.25
CA THR A 51 5.91 1.94 -3.34
C THR A 51 5.17 0.77 -2.69
N ALA A 52 5.87 -0.10 -1.94
CA ALA A 52 5.27 -1.26 -1.29
C ALA A 52 4.33 -0.83 -0.15
N TYR A 53 3.08 -1.27 -0.22
CA TYR A 53 2.06 -0.88 0.77
C TYR A 53 2.37 -1.35 2.18
N ILE A 54 3.04 -2.49 2.35
CA ILE A 54 3.45 -2.94 3.68
C ILE A 54 4.36 -1.91 4.37
N THR A 55 5.29 -1.32 3.62
CA THR A 55 6.16 -0.25 4.11
C THR A 55 5.35 1.02 4.42
N ARG A 56 4.46 1.46 3.52
CA ARG A 56 3.58 2.61 3.73
C ARG A 56 2.70 2.45 4.98
N ASN A 57 2.07 1.28 5.14
CA ASN A 57 1.16 1.01 6.26
C ASN A 57 1.92 1.04 7.61
N GLY A 58 3.13 0.47 7.65
CA GLY A 58 4.02 0.57 8.81
C GLY A 58 4.50 1.99 9.07
N ALA A 59 4.79 2.72 8.00
CA ALA A 59 5.27 4.11 8.05
C ALA A 59 4.24 5.07 8.67
N PHE A 60 2.94 4.89 8.40
CA PHE A 60 1.88 5.70 9.01
C PHE A 60 1.79 5.59 10.54
N MET A 61 2.30 4.50 11.12
CA MET A 61 2.42 4.39 12.57
C MET A 61 3.59 5.23 13.12
N VAL A 62 4.66 5.38 12.32
CA VAL A 62 5.92 6.00 12.74
C VAL A 62 5.96 7.49 12.41
N TRP A 63 5.55 7.87 11.21
CA TRP A 63 5.63 9.25 10.72
C TRP A 63 4.25 9.87 10.58
N ASP A 64 4.17 11.14 10.84
CA ASP A 64 2.98 11.95 10.56
C ASP A 64 3.19 12.80 9.30
N THR A 65 2.12 13.45 8.84
CA THR A 65 2.07 14.26 7.62
C THR A 65 1.60 15.68 7.93
N LEU A 66 1.93 16.65 7.09
CA LEU A 66 1.46 18.05 7.26
C LEU A 66 -0.06 18.16 7.16
N PHE A 67 -0.63 17.45 6.19
CA PHE A 67 -2.07 17.33 5.95
C PHE A 67 -2.43 15.85 5.85
N GLY A 68 -3.70 15.51 6.02
CA GLY A 68 -4.24 14.18 5.79
C GLY A 68 -5.55 14.30 5.01
N LEU A 69 -5.85 13.34 4.12
CA LEU A 69 -7.16 13.31 3.49
C LEU A 69 -8.21 12.71 4.43
N ASP A 70 -9.40 13.31 4.43
CA ASP A 70 -10.61 12.73 5.02
C ASP A 70 -11.26 11.73 4.05
N SER A 71 -12.32 11.04 4.47
CA SER A 71 -13.08 10.06 3.68
C SER A 71 -13.78 10.65 2.44
N GLN A 72 -13.82 11.97 2.32
CA GLN A 72 -14.32 12.70 1.17
C GLN A 72 -13.20 13.24 0.27
N PHE A 73 -11.98 12.72 0.46
CA PHE A 73 -10.76 13.11 -0.28
C PHE A 73 -10.36 14.59 -0.11
N ARG A 74 -10.83 15.26 0.94
CA ARG A 74 -10.47 16.66 1.21
C ARG A 74 -9.25 16.72 2.10
N PRO A 75 -8.24 17.56 1.77
CA PRO A 75 -7.09 17.76 2.63
C PRO A 75 -7.47 18.52 3.91
N GLN A 76 -7.19 17.91 5.04
CA GLN A 76 -7.36 18.47 6.37
C GLN A 76 -6.00 18.70 7.03
N PRO A 77 -5.81 19.75 7.84
CA PRO A 77 -4.58 19.93 8.58
C PRO A 77 -4.30 18.74 9.51
N GLN A 78 -3.03 18.29 9.60
CA GLN A 78 -2.59 17.21 10.49
C GLN A 78 -1.47 17.69 11.42
N MET A 79 -0.20 17.73 10.99
CA MET A 79 0.87 18.40 11.72
C MET A 79 0.78 19.93 11.57
N ALA A 80 0.24 20.40 10.43
CA ALA A 80 -0.08 21.81 10.28
C ALA A 80 -1.17 22.23 11.29
N GLU A 81 -1.02 23.37 11.93
CA GLU A 81 -2.09 24.09 12.61
C GLU A 81 -3.09 24.61 11.59
N GLY A 82 -2.57 25.15 10.48
CA GLY A 82 -3.30 25.66 9.35
C GLY A 82 -2.36 26.18 8.26
N HIS A 83 -2.97 26.81 7.27
CA HIS A 83 -2.25 27.49 6.19
C HIS A 83 -3.00 28.74 5.76
N THR A 84 -2.28 29.65 5.09
CA THR A 84 -2.86 30.75 4.31
C THR A 84 -2.45 30.62 2.86
N LEU A 85 -3.31 31.10 1.96
CA LEU A 85 -3.03 31.16 0.51
C LEU A 85 -3.20 32.61 0.06
N SER A 86 -2.23 33.14 -0.68
CA SER A 86 -2.32 34.48 -1.28
C SER A 86 -3.46 34.57 -2.30
N GLN A 87 -3.95 35.77 -2.55
CA GLN A 87 -5.07 36.00 -3.50
C GLN A 87 -4.77 35.51 -4.93
N ASP A 88 -3.50 35.56 -5.34
CA ASP A 88 -3.05 35.08 -6.64
C ASP A 88 -2.87 33.54 -6.69
N GLY A 89 -3.13 32.84 -5.58
CA GLY A 89 -3.02 31.38 -5.48
C GLY A 89 -1.60 30.82 -5.53
N LYS A 90 -0.56 31.67 -5.34
CA LYS A 90 0.83 31.29 -5.56
C LYS A 90 1.68 31.16 -4.29
N LEU A 91 1.21 31.63 -3.14
CA LEU A 91 1.99 31.57 -1.90
C LEU A 91 1.19 30.88 -0.80
N TYR A 92 1.63 29.68 -0.45
CA TYR A 92 1.17 28.97 0.73
C TYR A 92 2.09 29.29 1.90
N THR A 93 1.55 29.80 3.01
CA THR A 93 2.25 29.88 4.30
C THR A 93 1.67 28.82 5.22
N ILE A 94 2.49 27.85 5.63
CA ILE A 94 2.08 26.73 6.48
C ILE A 94 2.63 26.95 7.88
N THR A 95 1.76 26.80 8.89
CA THR A 95 2.13 26.92 10.31
C THR A 95 2.00 25.56 10.98
N LEU A 96 3.03 25.11 11.68
CA LEU A 96 3.03 23.86 12.45
C LEU A 96 2.30 24.02 13.79
N ARG A 97 1.61 22.97 14.25
CA ARG A 97 1.08 22.92 15.61
C ARG A 97 2.21 23.06 16.64
N PRO A 98 1.95 23.67 17.80
CA PRO A 98 2.94 23.70 18.87
C PRO A 98 3.19 22.28 19.45
N GLY A 99 4.38 22.07 19.99
CA GLY A 99 4.71 20.88 20.78
C GLY A 99 4.99 19.60 19.99
N LEU A 100 5.05 19.66 18.65
CA LEU A 100 5.43 18.51 17.82
C LEU A 100 6.87 18.08 18.10
N ARG A 101 7.07 16.78 18.33
CA ARG A 101 8.39 16.18 18.58
C ARG A 101 8.56 14.89 17.78
N PHE A 102 9.80 14.62 17.41
CA PHE A 102 10.21 13.31 16.93
C PHE A 102 10.38 12.31 18.09
N HIS A 103 10.44 11.04 17.78
CA HIS A 103 10.57 9.95 18.75
C HIS A 103 11.88 9.99 19.56
N ASP A 104 12.91 10.67 19.08
CA ASP A 104 14.16 10.93 19.78
C ASP A 104 14.07 12.12 20.75
N GLY A 105 12.93 12.82 20.77
CA GLY A 105 12.67 13.97 21.63
C GLY A 105 12.99 15.33 21.00
N GLU A 106 13.64 15.35 19.85
CA GLU A 106 13.91 16.61 19.14
C GLU A 106 12.62 17.24 18.62
N PRO A 107 12.52 18.58 18.61
CA PRO A 107 11.34 19.26 18.07
C PRO A 107 11.26 19.08 16.56
N VAL A 108 10.03 18.96 16.03
CA VAL A 108 9.78 19.07 14.59
C VAL A 108 9.80 20.53 14.20
N ARG A 109 10.58 20.86 13.17
CA ARG A 109 10.81 22.22 12.67
C ARG A 109 10.46 22.36 11.19
N SER A 110 10.33 23.60 10.74
CA SER A 110 10.02 23.94 9.36
C SER A 110 11.06 23.40 8.35
N GLN A 111 12.35 23.36 8.73
CA GLN A 111 13.40 22.79 7.88
C GLN A 111 13.22 21.28 7.67
N ASP A 112 12.74 20.55 8.67
CA ASP A 112 12.40 19.11 8.54
C ASP A 112 11.30 18.90 7.49
N CYS A 113 10.28 19.79 7.53
CA CYS A 113 9.18 19.75 6.57
C CYS A 113 9.66 20.03 5.14
N VAL A 114 10.46 21.09 4.95
CA VAL A 114 10.98 21.44 3.62
C VAL A 114 11.88 20.35 3.06
N ALA A 115 12.79 19.79 3.86
CA ALA A 115 13.65 18.69 3.44
C ALA A 115 12.83 17.45 3.06
N SER A 116 11.82 17.09 3.88
CA SER A 116 10.93 15.96 3.63
C SER A 116 10.12 16.12 2.35
N ILE A 117 9.54 17.31 2.10
CA ILE A 117 8.80 17.60 0.86
C ILE A 117 9.72 17.44 -0.35
N LYS A 118 10.95 17.94 -0.30
CA LYS A 118 11.93 17.82 -1.42
C LYS A 118 12.29 16.36 -1.70
N ARG A 119 12.56 15.55 -0.67
CA ARG A 119 12.88 14.13 -0.82
C ARG A 119 11.70 13.35 -1.41
N TRP A 120 10.51 13.55 -0.87
CA TRP A 120 9.28 12.93 -1.35
C TRP A 120 8.97 13.32 -2.80
N ALA A 121 9.06 14.60 -3.14
CA ALA A 121 8.77 15.12 -4.47
C ALA A 121 9.69 14.55 -5.56
N ALA A 122 10.88 14.07 -5.21
CA ALA A 122 11.77 13.40 -6.16
C ALA A 122 11.26 12.02 -6.62
N ARG A 123 10.34 11.39 -5.85
CA ARG A 123 9.88 10.01 -6.08
C ARG A 123 8.40 9.90 -6.41
N ASP A 124 7.58 10.78 -5.87
CA ASP A 124 6.12 10.73 -5.99
C ASP A 124 5.62 11.40 -7.28
N ALA A 125 4.60 10.84 -7.92
CA ALA A 125 4.09 11.32 -9.21
C ALA A 125 3.51 12.74 -9.18
N ILE A 126 2.71 13.08 -8.13
CA ILE A 126 2.20 14.46 -7.98
C ILE A 126 3.23 15.37 -7.31
N GLY A 127 4.11 14.79 -6.47
CA GLY A 127 5.24 15.52 -5.90
C GLY A 127 6.18 16.07 -6.96
N GLN A 128 6.47 15.30 -8.00
CA GLN A 128 7.24 15.76 -9.16
C GLN A 128 6.52 16.88 -9.92
N LYS A 129 5.19 16.76 -10.13
CA LYS A 129 4.43 17.84 -10.74
C LYS A 129 4.45 19.10 -9.88
N LEU A 130 4.27 18.96 -8.56
CA LEU A 130 4.40 20.08 -7.63
C LEU A 130 5.79 20.73 -7.73
N ALA A 131 6.86 19.93 -7.77
CA ALA A 131 8.24 20.45 -7.89
C ALA A 131 8.47 21.28 -9.16
N THR A 132 7.78 21.00 -10.28
CA THR A 132 7.91 21.81 -11.51
C THR A 132 7.31 23.21 -11.37
N VAL A 133 6.25 23.35 -10.57
CA VAL A 133 5.56 24.61 -10.34
C VAL A 133 6.05 25.37 -9.12
N VAL A 134 6.82 24.74 -8.24
CA VAL A 134 7.45 25.42 -7.10
C VAL A 134 8.59 26.33 -7.60
N ASP A 135 8.58 27.57 -7.12
CA ASP A 135 9.66 28.55 -7.29
C ASP A 135 10.64 28.45 -6.12
N GLU A 136 10.12 28.50 -4.89
CA GLU A 136 10.94 28.52 -3.69
C GLU A 136 10.24 27.85 -2.49
N TYR A 137 11.02 27.18 -1.65
CA TYR A 137 10.66 26.83 -0.27
C TYR A 137 11.44 27.75 0.68
N ARG A 138 10.75 28.54 1.50
CA ARG A 138 11.36 29.49 2.44
C ARG A 138 10.99 29.17 3.88
N VAL A 139 11.97 28.88 4.73
CA VAL A 139 11.80 28.76 6.17
C VAL A 139 11.73 30.18 6.75
N LEU A 140 10.64 30.49 7.47
CA LEU A 140 10.46 31.78 8.16
C LEU A 140 10.94 31.72 9.61
N ASP A 141 10.57 30.63 10.29
CA ASP A 141 11.00 30.31 11.65
C ASP A 141 10.81 28.80 11.91
N ASP A 142 11.01 28.31 13.14
CA ASP A 142 10.92 26.90 13.48
C ASP A 142 9.54 26.30 13.20
N ARG A 143 8.46 27.10 13.15
CA ARG A 143 7.09 26.61 12.97
C ARG A 143 6.43 27.08 11.67
N ARG A 144 7.02 28.01 10.95
CA ARG A 144 6.41 28.57 9.73
C ARG A 144 7.36 28.48 8.54
N PHE A 145 6.82 28.05 7.43
CA PHE A 145 7.52 28.05 6.15
C PHE A 145 6.55 28.37 5.02
N GLU A 146 7.10 28.77 3.90
CA GLU A 146 6.38 29.12 2.69
C GLU A 146 6.73 28.18 1.55
N ILE A 147 5.70 27.91 0.73
CA ILE A 147 5.83 27.31 -0.61
C ILE A 147 5.37 28.35 -1.62
N ARG A 148 6.33 28.93 -2.33
CA ARG A 148 6.06 29.88 -3.43
C ARG A 148 5.96 29.10 -4.73
N LEU A 149 4.90 29.36 -5.50
CA LEU A 149 4.65 28.75 -6.78
C LEU A 149 4.83 29.77 -7.91
N LYS A 150 5.32 29.31 -9.06
CA LYS A 150 5.40 30.07 -10.31
C LYS A 150 4.00 30.36 -10.88
N GLU A 151 3.11 29.39 -10.73
CA GLU A 151 1.71 29.42 -11.14
C GLU A 151 0.82 28.74 -10.10
N PRO A 152 -0.48 29.06 -10.00
CA PRO A 152 -1.38 28.41 -9.06
C PRO A 152 -1.47 26.90 -9.30
N PHE A 153 -1.43 26.12 -8.21
CA PHE A 153 -1.59 24.67 -8.27
C PHE A 153 -2.57 24.20 -7.18
N ALA A 154 -3.82 24.01 -7.57
CA ALA A 154 -4.93 23.72 -6.64
C ALA A 154 -4.73 22.42 -5.85
N LEU A 155 -3.92 21.48 -6.35
CA LEU A 155 -3.67 20.19 -5.71
C LEU A 155 -2.51 20.19 -4.71
N THR A 156 -1.94 21.34 -4.34
CA THR A 156 -0.81 21.43 -3.41
C THR A 156 -1.10 20.73 -2.08
N LEU A 157 -2.21 21.02 -1.42
CA LEU A 157 -2.55 20.41 -0.13
C LEU A 157 -2.94 18.94 -0.26
N PHE A 158 -3.64 18.59 -1.34
CA PHE A 158 -3.92 17.19 -1.67
C PHE A 158 -2.63 16.38 -1.82
N ALA A 159 -1.65 16.92 -2.53
CA ALA A 159 -0.35 16.29 -2.74
C ALA A 159 0.37 16.01 -1.41
N LEU A 160 0.34 16.98 -0.47
CA LEU A 160 0.98 16.87 0.84
C LEU A 160 0.23 15.98 1.83
N GLY A 161 -1.02 15.59 1.54
CA GLY A 161 -1.88 14.83 2.47
C GLY A 161 -2.39 13.50 1.94
N LYS A 162 -2.15 13.15 0.66
CA LYS A 162 -2.69 11.93 0.07
C LYS A 162 -2.11 10.64 0.67
N PRO A 163 -2.91 9.61 0.94
CA PRO A 163 -2.47 8.31 1.47
C PRO A 163 -2.05 7.31 0.38
N ALA A 164 -1.61 7.77 -0.79
CA ALA A 164 -1.17 6.93 -1.90
C ALA A 164 0.15 6.21 -1.60
N SER A 165 0.73 5.53 -2.59
CA SER A 165 1.91 4.68 -2.40
C SER A 165 3.13 5.39 -1.81
N ASN A 166 3.48 6.59 -2.27
CA ASN A 166 4.50 7.43 -1.64
C ASN A 166 3.82 8.61 -0.94
N VAL A 167 3.87 8.62 0.37
CA VAL A 167 3.25 9.64 1.23
C VAL A 167 4.29 10.68 1.62
N CYS A 168 3.91 11.95 1.69
CA CYS A 168 4.77 13.04 2.14
C CYS A 168 4.94 13.00 3.67
N PHE A 169 5.60 11.96 4.18
CA PHE A 169 5.93 11.83 5.60
C PHE A 169 6.99 12.85 6.02
N ILE A 170 6.80 13.44 7.20
CA ILE A 170 7.77 14.38 7.77
C ILE A 170 8.80 13.62 8.59
N MET A 171 10.05 13.73 8.19
CA MET A 171 11.22 13.08 8.77
C MET A 171 12.17 14.15 9.32
N PRO A 172 13.03 13.81 10.30
CA PRO A 172 14.12 14.70 10.68
C PRO A 172 14.94 15.13 9.46
N GLU A 173 15.34 16.38 9.37
CA GLU A 173 16.09 16.95 8.23
C GLU A 173 17.28 16.07 7.84
N ARG A 174 18.07 15.57 8.82
CA ARG A 174 19.22 14.68 8.59
C ARG A 174 18.83 13.39 7.86
N VAL A 175 17.62 12.87 8.10
CA VAL A 175 17.08 11.67 7.44
C VAL A 175 16.49 12.03 6.09
N ALA A 176 15.74 13.14 6.02
CA ALA A 176 15.14 13.64 4.79
C ALA A 176 16.17 14.04 3.73
N ASN A 177 17.40 14.38 4.11
CA ASN A 177 18.51 14.65 3.20
C ASN A 177 19.20 13.39 2.64
N THR A 178 18.73 12.18 3.00
CA THR A 178 19.17 10.95 2.32
C THR A 178 18.78 11.00 0.85
N ASP A 179 19.68 10.54 -0.04
CA ASP A 179 19.38 10.43 -1.47
C ASP A 179 18.03 9.70 -1.65
N PRO A 180 17.06 10.26 -2.38
CA PRO A 180 15.77 9.63 -2.60
C PRO A 180 15.84 8.28 -3.33
N ASN A 181 16.95 7.94 -3.98
CA ASN A 181 17.22 6.65 -4.60
C ASN A 181 17.95 5.66 -3.67
N ALA A 182 18.36 6.10 -2.48
CA ALA A 182 18.97 5.26 -1.44
C ALA A 182 17.96 5.05 -0.28
N GLN A 183 18.03 3.86 0.33
CA GLN A 183 17.21 3.57 1.52
C GLN A 183 17.80 4.25 2.76
N ILE A 184 16.92 4.75 3.63
CA ILE A 184 17.32 5.14 5.00
C ILE A 184 17.78 3.90 5.76
N LYS A 185 18.64 4.11 6.75
CA LYS A 185 19.08 3.04 7.64
C LYS A 185 18.00 2.68 8.66
N PRO A 186 17.96 1.43 9.19
CA PRO A 186 16.99 1.05 10.21
C PRO A 186 17.04 1.91 11.49
N GLU A 187 18.21 2.45 11.86
CA GLU A 187 18.37 3.39 12.98
C GLU A 187 17.75 4.76 12.74
N ASP A 188 17.49 5.13 11.48
CA ASP A 188 16.88 6.39 11.07
C ASP A 188 15.34 6.28 10.94
N VAL A 189 14.75 5.16 11.33
CA VAL A 189 13.28 5.00 11.43
C VAL A 189 12.79 5.76 12.67
N ILE A 190 12.87 7.07 12.61
CA ILE A 190 12.51 8.03 13.65
C ILE A 190 11.47 8.98 13.07
N GLY A 191 10.27 8.97 13.63
CA GLY A 191 9.16 9.81 13.19
C GLY A 191 8.54 10.60 14.33
N SER A 192 7.39 11.19 14.04
CA SER A 192 6.58 11.97 14.97
C SER A 192 5.14 11.44 15.08
N GLY A 193 4.92 10.20 14.63
CA GLY A 193 3.62 9.52 14.62
C GLY A 193 3.26 8.90 15.98
N PRO A 194 2.07 8.27 16.06
CA PRO A 194 1.52 7.76 17.33
C PRO A 194 2.26 6.53 17.88
N PHE A 195 3.10 5.87 17.09
CA PHE A 195 3.82 4.67 17.53
C PHE A 195 5.29 4.73 17.11
N ARG A 196 6.14 4.12 17.95
CA ARG A 196 7.59 3.98 17.75
C ARG A 196 7.92 2.60 17.22
N PHE A 197 8.69 2.50 16.15
CA PHE A 197 9.17 1.23 15.62
C PHE A 197 10.22 0.61 16.55
N LYS A 198 10.07 -0.70 16.84
CA LYS A 198 10.98 -1.47 17.68
C LYS A 198 11.96 -2.25 16.81
N ARG A 199 13.05 -1.59 16.44
CA ARG A 199 14.09 -2.18 15.59
C ARG A 199 14.70 -3.45 16.19
N ASP A 200 14.93 -3.47 17.49
CA ASP A 200 15.48 -4.59 18.26
C ASP A 200 14.59 -5.84 18.29
N GLU A 201 13.30 -5.66 17.95
CA GLU A 201 12.32 -6.73 17.83
C GLU A 201 11.86 -6.98 16.37
N TRP A 202 12.48 -6.32 15.40
CA TRP A 202 12.19 -6.54 14.00
C TRP A 202 12.96 -7.75 13.47
N ASN A 203 12.22 -8.78 13.09
CA ASN A 203 12.72 -10.00 12.47
C ASN A 203 11.97 -10.23 11.15
N PRO A 204 12.53 -9.81 10.00
CA PRO A 204 11.91 -10.02 8.70
C PRO A 204 11.55 -11.50 8.48
N GLY A 205 10.31 -11.73 8.00
CA GLY A 205 9.76 -13.08 7.83
C GLY A 205 9.03 -13.63 9.05
N ALA A 206 9.11 -12.97 10.22
CA ALA A 206 8.45 -13.43 11.43
C ALA A 206 7.67 -12.34 12.16
N LEU A 207 8.30 -11.20 12.47
CA LEU A 207 7.75 -10.23 13.39
C LEU A 207 8.20 -8.80 13.08
N ALA A 208 7.27 -7.84 13.15
CA ALA A 208 7.57 -6.42 13.25
C ALA A 208 6.74 -5.80 14.39
N VAL A 209 7.31 -4.88 15.14
CA VAL A 209 6.73 -4.38 16.38
C VAL A 209 6.77 -2.87 16.46
N TRP A 210 5.67 -2.31 16.94
CA TRP A 210 5.56 -0.90 17.30
C TRP A 210 5.03 -0.75 18.72
N THR A 211 5.52 0.26 19.43
CA THR A 211 5.03 0.62 20.77
C THR A 211 4.45 2.03 20.76
N ARG A 212 3.45 2.29 21.57
CA ARG A 212 2.84 3.61 21.69
C ARG A 212 3.90 4.65 22.03
N ASP A 213 3.83 5.81 21.37
CA ASP A 213 4.56 7.00 21.82
C ASP A 213 3.72 7.76 22.86
N PRO A 214 4.13 7.79 24.13
CA PRO A 214 3.38 8.51 25.17
C PRO A 214 3.42 10.03 25.01
N ALA A 215 4.38 10.56 24.22
CA ALA A 215 4.52 11.98 23.96
C ALA A 215 3.69 12.46 22.76
N TYR A 216 3.13 11.54 21.96
CA TYR A 216 2.32 11.91 20.80
C TYR A 216 1.06 12.66 21.22
N GLN A 217 0.81 13.80 20.58
CA GLN A 217 -0.35 14.64 20.82
C GLN A 217 -1.33 14.53 19.64
N PRO A 218 -2.39 13.70 19.75
CA PRO A 218 -3.40 13.60 18.71
C PRO A 218 -4.15 14.94 18.57
N ARG A 219 -4.70 15.19 17.38
CA ARG A 219 -5.63 16.31 17.19
C ARG A 219 -6.91 16.09 17.99
N ALA A 220 -7.62 17.19 18.28
CA ALA A 220 -8.89 17.13 19.03
C ALA A 220 -10.05 16.62 18.16
N GLU A 221 -10.00 16.88 16.85
CA GLU A 221 -11.02 16.49 15.88
C GLU A 221 -11.14 14.97 15.78
N PRO A 222 -12.32 14.42 15.49
CA PRO A 222 -12.48 13.00 15.24
C PRO A 222 -11.57 12.53 14.10
N ALA A 223 -11.04 11.32 14.23
CA ALA A 223 -10.26 10.72 13.15
C ALA A 223 -11.18 10.38 11.97
N ASP A 224 -10.71 10.73 10.78
CA ASP A 224 -11.34 10.37 9.52
C ASP A 224 -10.22 10.04 8.52
N TRP A 225 -10.10 8.77 8.15
CA TRP A 225 -8.98 8.23 7.38
C TRP A 225 -7.63 8.59 8.02
N VAL A 226 -6.81 9.38 7.27
CA VAL A 226 -5.47 9.79 7.72
C VAL A 226 -5.46 11.19 8.32
N SER A 227 -6.62 11.78 8.53
CA SER A 227 -6.80 13.09 9.17
C SER A 227 -7.39 12.97 10.57
N GLY A 228 -7.33 14.07 11.34
CA GLY A 228 -7.92 14.17 12.68
C GLY A 228 -7.12 13.46 13.78
N GLY A 229 -7.79 13.10 14.86
CA GLY A 229 -7.17 12.59 16.08
C GLY A 229 -6.74 11.13 15.97
N LYS A 230 -5.48 10.87 15.72
CA LYS A 230 -4.86 9.53 15.68
C LYS A 230 -4.59 9.04 17.10
N ARG A 231 -5.55 8.40 17.75
CA ARG A 231 -5.44 7.91 19.14
C ARG A 231 -4.84 6.52 19.19
N ALA A 232 -3.65 6.38 19.79
CA ALA A 232 -2.98 5.10 20.03
C ALA A 232 -3.55 4.46 21.31
N ASN A 233 -4.47 3.50 21.17
CA ASN A 233 -5.12 2.83 22.30
C ASN A 233 -4.39 1.56 22.76
N PHE A 234 -3.43 1.05 21.97
CA PHE A 234 -2.61 -0.10 22.33
C PHE A 234 -1.21 0.34 22.76
N GLU A 235 -0.67 -0.31 23.79
CA GLU A 235 0.74 -0.12 24.16
C GLU A 235 1.69 -0.73 23.14
N ARG A 236 1.19 -1.76 22.40
CA ARG A 236 2.00 -2.53 21.46
C ARG A 236 1.16 -3.01 20.29
N ILE A 237 1.72 -2.94 19.09
CA ILE A 237 1.20 -3.56 17.86
C ILE A 237 2.25 -4.54 17.35
N GLU A 238 1.83 -5.76 17.05
CA GLU A 238 2.66 -6.81 16.49
C GLU A 238 2.14 -7.22 15.13
N TRP A 239 2.95 -7.11 14.10
CA TRP A 239 2.70 -7.76 12.83
C TRP A 239 3.38 -9.13 12.84
N ARG A 240 2.57 -10.16 12.83
CA ARG A 240 3.02 -11.57 12.83
C ARG A 240 2.89 -12.11 11.42
N ILE A 241 4.01 -12.52 10.84
CA ILE A 241 4.04 -13.04 9.48
C ILE A 241 3.67 -14.53 9.54
N ILE A 242 2.50 -14.86 9.03
CA ILE A 242 1.96 -16.23 8.96
C ILE A 242 1.63 -16.52 7.48
N PRO A 243 2.56 -17.07 6.71
CA PRO A 243 2.38 -17.27 5.27
C PRO A 243 1.31 -18.30 4.91
N ASP A 244 1.13 -19.34 5.76
CA ASP A 244 0.11 -20.36 5.55
C ASP A 244 -1.27 -19.85 5.97
N ALA A 245 -2.21 -19.81 5.02
CA ALA A 245 -3.54 -19.25 5.23
C ALA A 245 -4.40 -20.06 6.22
N ALA A 246 -4.23 -21.38 6.28
CA ALA A 246 -4.97 -22.22 7.24
C ALA A 246 -4.47 -21.98 8.66
N THR A 247 -3.16 -21.82 8.83
CA THR A 247 -2.53 -21.44 10.10
C THR A 247 -2.97 -20.04 10.54
N ALA A 248 -3.03 -19.06 9.63
CA ALA A 248 -3.51 -17.72 9.93
C ALA A 248 -4.99 -17.72 10.38
N ALA A 249 -5.84 -18.50 9.69
CA ALA A 249 -7.23 -18.68 10.08
C ALA A 249 -7.36 -19.31 11.48
N ALA A 250 -6.61 -20.38 11.76
CA ALA A 250 -6.60 -21.03 13.08
C ALA A 250 -6.13 -20.08 14.19
N ALA A 251 -5.09 -19.30 13.95
CA ALA A 251 -4.57 -18.29 14.87
C ALA A 251 -5.63 -17.18 15.16
N LEU A 252 -6.38 -16.76 14.15
CA LEU A 252 -7.48 -15.80 14.33
C LEU A 252 -8.64 -16.42 15.13
N GLN A 253 -9.03 -17.66 14.83
CA GLN A 253 -10.11 -18.36 15.52
C GLN A 253 -9.75 -18.63 17.01
N SER A 254 -8.53 -19.04 17.30
CA SER A 254 -8.05 -19.27 18.68
C SER A 254 -7.83 -17.98 19.48
N GLY A 255 -7.72 -16.81 18.81
CA GLY A 255 -7.38 -15.53 19.44
C GLY A 255 -5.88 -15.33 19.70
N GLU A 256 -5.04 -16.12 19.06
CA GLU A 256 -3.59 -15.87 19.02
C GLU A 256 -3.27 -14.59 18.26
N VAL A 257 -4.05 -14.28 17.20
CA VAL A 257 -4.05 -12.98 16.50
C VAL A 257 -5.44 -12.34 16.56
N ASP A 258 -5.48 -11.03 16.41
CA ASP A 258 -6.69 -10.23 16.56
C ASP A 258 -7.29 -9.79 15.21
N TRP A 259 -6.44 -9.67 14.18
CA TRP A 259 -6.79 -9.13 12.88
C TRP A 259 -5.94 -9.78 11.78
N TRP A 260 -6.57 -10.19 10.70
CA TRP A 260 -5.91 -10.66 9.47
C TRP A 260 -6.33 -9.76 8.30
N GLU A 261 -5.36 -9.07 7.70
CA GLU A 261 -5.58 -8.02 6.69
C GLU A 261 -6.16 -8.58 5.38
N THR A 262 -5.61 -9.69 4.88
CA THR A 262 -6.00 -10.25 3.58
C THR A 262 -6.26 -11.75 3.66
N PRO A 263 -7.39 -12.17 4.26
CA PRO A 263 -7.74 -13.58 4.34
C PRO A 263 -8.01 -14.16 2.93
N LEU A 264 -7.60 -15.43 2.73
CA LEU A 264 -7.84 -16.15 1.50
C LEU A 264 -9.34 -16.38 1.29
N ALA A 265 -9.83 -16.13 0.07
CA ALA A 265 -11.27 -16.20 -0.24
C ALA A 265 -11.88 -17.57 0.05
N ASP A 266 -11.16 -18.66 -0.19
CA ASP A 266 -11.58 -20.03 0.09
C ASP A 266 -11.91 -20.27 1.58
N LEU A 267 -11.35 -19.45 2.47
CA LEU A 267 -11.57 -19.53 3.92
C LEU A 267 -12.72 -18.65 4.41
N PHE A 268 -13.33 -17.81 3.57
CA PHE A 268 -14.46 -16.96 3.98
C PHE A 268 -15.64 -17.76 4.55
N PRO A 269 -16.06 -18.93 3.99
CA PRO A 269 -17.11 -19.74 4.58
C PRO A 269 -16.76 -20.26 5.98
N LEU A 270 -15.50 -20.63 6.21
CA LEU A 270 -15.01 -21.06 7.52
C LEU A 270 -15.06 -19.92 8.53
N LEU A 271 -14.50 -18.76 8.18
CA LEU A 271 -14.43 -17.59 9.05
C LEU A 271 -15.82 -17.02 9.37
N LYS A 272 -16.76 -16.99 8.40
CA LYS A 272 -18.14 -16.54 8.59
C LYS A 272 -18.94 -17.39 9.59
N ARG A 273 -18.56 -18.66 9.80
CA ARG A 273 -19.22 -19.57 10.78
C ARG A 273 -18.80 -19.28 12.22
N ASP A 274 -17.64 -18.66 12.42
CA ASP A 274 -17.17 -18.33 13.76
C ASP A 274 -17.83 -17.04 14.26
N ARG A 275 -18.61 -17.14 15.34
CA ARG A 275 -19.33 -16.00 15.95
C ARG A 275 -18.40 -14.92 16.50
N ASN A 276 -17.14 -15.25 16.75
CA ASN A 276 -16.14 -14.33 17.29
C ASN A 276 -15.38 -13.57 16.19
N ILE A 277 -15.61 -13.89 14.93
CA ILE A 277 -14.96 -13.25 13.79
C ILE A 277 -15.94 -12.37 13.03
N VAL A 278 -15.44 -11.27 12.53
CA VAL A 278 -16.11 -10.36 11.60
C VAL A 278 -15.30 -10.34 10.30
N LEU A 279 -15.99 -10.50 9.18
CA LEU A 279 -15.47 -10.24 7.84
C LEU A 279 -16.12 -8.96 7.33
N GLU A 280 -15.36 -7.90 7.12
CA GLU A 280 -15.89 -6.60 6.70
C GLU A 280 -15.06 -5.97 5.60
N GLN A 281 -15.74 -5.48 4.55
CA GLN A 281 -15.09 -4.71 3.49
C GLN A 281 -14.72 -3.32 4.01
N MET A 282 -13.42 -3.08 4.18
CA MET A 282 -12.89 -1.85 4.76
C MET A 282 -12.48 -0.82 3.71
N ASN A 283 -11.98 -1.27 2.52
CA ASN A 283 -11.62 -0.39 1.42
C ASN A 283 -12.78 -0.28 0.41
N PRO A 284 -13.51 0.86 0.36
CA PRO A 284 -14.66 0.99 -0.53
C PRO A 284 -14.30 1.06 -2.02
N LEU A 285 -13.05 1.41 -2.35
CA LEU A 285 -12.54 1.46 -3.72
C LEU A 285 -11.87 0.15 -4.15
N GLY A 286 -11.72 -0.82 -3.25
CA GLY A 286 -11.07 -2.09 -3.54
C GLY A 286 -9.63 -1.94 -4.02
N GLU A 287 -9.17 -2.99 -4.70
CA GLU A 287 -7.81 -3.11 -5.21
C GLU A 287 -7.83 -3.35 -6.72
N ILE A 288 -6.88 -2.81 -7.46
CA ILE A 288 -6.71 -3.04 -8.90
C ILE A 288 -5.52 -3.95 -9.12
N GLY A 289 -5.74 -5.15 -9.63
CA GLY A 289 -4.67 -6.05 -10.03
C GLY A 289 -4.04 -5.59 -11.35
N ILE A 290 -2.73 -5.79 -11.49
CA ILE A 290 -2.01 -5.45 -12.72
C ILE A 290 -0.96 -6.50 -13.10
N LEU A 291 -0.77 -6.69 -14.41
CA LEU A 291 0.40 -7.31 -15.00
C LEU A 291 1.34 -6.21 -15.51
N ARG A 292 2.55 -6.14 -14.96
CA ARG A 292 3.57 -5.16 -15.36
C ARG A 292 4.59 -5.77 -16.29
N PHE A 293 4.87 -5.07 -17.40
CA PHE A 293 5.94 -5.37 -18.34
C PHE A 293 7.22 -4.59 -18.00
N ASN A 294 8.38 -5.22 -18.17
CA ASN A 294 9.63 -4.51 -18.37
C ASN A 294 9.78 -4.19 -19.86
N GLN A 295 9.67 -2.91 -20.20
CA GLN A 295 9.71 -2.44 -21.60
C GLN A 295 11.10 -2.02 -22.07
N LEU A 296 12.14 -2.29 -21.28
CA LEU A 296 13.53 -1.97 -21.65
C LEU A 296 14.18 -3.04 -22.53
N HIS A 297 13.66 -4.29 -22.49
CA HIS A 297 14.30 -5.46 -23.10
C HIS A 297 13.29 -6.35 -23.81
N PRO A 298 13.75 -7.12 -24.81
CA PRO A 298 12.94 -8.15 -25.46
C PRO A 298 12.35 -9.16 -24.45
N PRO A 299 11.15 -9.71 -24.78
CA PRO A 299 10.35 -9.39 -25.94
C PRO A 299 9.39 -8.20 -25.76
N PHE A 300 9.28 -7.64 -24.54
CA PHE A 300 8.26 -6.63 -24.20
C PHE A 300 8.65 -5.17 -24.45
N ASP A 301 9.85 -4.90 -24.97
CA ASP A 301 10.17 -3.65 -25.65
C ASP A 301 9.32 -3.46 -26.92
N ASN A 302 8.92 -4.57 -27.58
CA ASN A 302 8.03 -4.55 -28.73
C ASN A 302 6.55 -4.39 -28.33
N PRO A 303 5.88 -3.28 -28.71
CA PRO A 303 4.47 -3.03 -28.37
C PRO A 303 3.49 -4.05 -29.00
N GLU A 304 3.82 -4.62 -30.17
CA GLU A 304 2.96 -5.62 -30.82
C GLU A 304 2.93 -6.92 -30.01
N ILE A 305 4.06 -7.34 -29.43
CA ILE A 305 4.12 -8.52 -28.56
C ILE A 305 3.30 -8.28 -27.29
N ARG A 306 3.38 -7.07 -26.69
CA ARG A 306 2.54 -6.74 -25.53
C ARG A 306 1.05 -6.79 -25.88
N ARG A 307 0.64 -6.26 -27.04
CA ARG A 307 -0.75 -6.30 -27.51
C ARG A 307 -1.21 -7.71 -27.82
N ALA A 308 -0.37 -8.53 -28.42
CA ALA A 308 -0.69 -9.93 -28.68
C ALA A 308 -0.92 -10.71 -27.38
N LEU A 309 -0.08 -10.53 -26.35
CA LEU A 309 -0.30 -11.13 -25.04
C LEU A 309 -1.58 -10.60 -24.39
N ALA A 310 -1.79 -9.27 -24.37
CA ALA A 310 -2.97 -8.66 -23.76
C ALA A 310 -4.27 -9.12 -24.41
N SER A 311 -4.28 -9.37 -25.72
CA SER A 311 -5.45 -9.90 -26.45
C SER A 311 -5.86 -11.32 -26.01
N ALA A 312 -4.96 -12.07 -25.39
CA ALA A 312 -5.22 -13.39 -24.83
C ALA A 312 -5.62 -13.34 -23.34
N MET A 313 -5.58 -12.18 -22.69
CA MET A 313 -5.94 -12.04 -21.28
C MET A 313 -7.45 -11.80 -21.10
N ASN A 314 -8.02 -12.36 -20.05
CA ASN A 314 -9.39 -12.14 -19.62
C ASN A 314 -9.42 -11.85 -18.13
N GLN A 315 -9.96 -10.69 -17.74
CA GLN A 315 -9.98 -10.28 -16.33
C GLN A 315 -10.71 -11.26 -15.41
N ALA A 316 -11.76 -11.93 -15.91
CA ALA A 316 -12.49 -12.92 -15.12
C ALA A 316 -11.59 -14.06 -14.62
N ASP A 317 -10.64 -14.53 -15.44
CA ASP A 317 -9.73 -15.63 -15.06
C ASP A 317 -8.84 -15.23 -13.86
N TYR A 318 -8.38 -13.98 -13.84
CA TYR A 318 -7.57 -13.44 -12.76
C TYR A 318 -8.41 -13.19 -11.49
N MET A 319 -9.60 -12.65 -11.67
CA MET A 319 -10.49 -12.34 -10.55
C MET A 319 -11.00 -13.60 -9.86
N GLN A 320 -11.38 -14.62 -10.63
CA GLN A 320 -11.76 -15.94 -10.10
C GLN A 320 -10.61 -16.59 -9.32
N ALA A 321 -9.36 -16.45 -9.81
CA ALA A 321 -8.20 -16.97 -9.10
C ALA A 321 -7.93 -16.25 -7.77
N ILE A 322 -8.34 -14.97 -7.62
CA ILE A 322 -8.14 -14.19 -6.39
C ILE A 322 -9.29 -14.37 -5.39
N VAL A 323 -10.54 -14.23 -5.85
CA VAL A 323 -11.73 -14.14 -4.97
C VAL A 323 -12.72 -15.27 -5.17
N GLY A 324 -12.40 -16.28 -6.01
CA GLY A 324 -13.29 -17.41 -6.31
C GLY A 324 -14.48 -16.97 -7.18
N ASP A 325 -15.56 -17.73 -7.08
CA ASP A 325 -16.77 -17.57 -7.92
C ASP A 325 -17.71 -16.45 -7.44
N ASP A 326 -17.40 -15.76 -6.34
CA ASP A 326 -18.24 -14.68 -5.81
C ASP A 326 -18.06 -13.40 -6.64
N SER A 327 -18.93 -13.24 -7.65
CA SER A 327 -18.91 -12.07 -8.54
C SER A 327 -19.20 -10.73 -7.84
N SER A 328 -19.67 -10.73 -6.58
CA SER A 328 -19.85 -9.50 -5.81
C SER A 328 -18.52 -8.92 -5.30
N LEU A 329 -17.47 -9.74 -5.30
CA LEU A 329 -16.14 -9.38 -4.80
C LEU A 329 -15.20 -8.87 -5.89
N TRP A 330 -15.66 -8.70 -7.13
CA TRP A 330 -14.83 -8.16 -8.20
C TRP A 330 -15.63 -7.44 -9.29
N LYS A 331 -14.90 -6.63 -10.07
CA LYS A 331 -15.44 -5.93 -11.26
C LYS A 331 -14.38 -5.90 -12.35
N ASN A 332 -14.83 -5.77 -13.60
CA ASN A 332 -13.92 -5.36 -14.66
C ASN A 332 -13.42 -3.94 -14.40
N ALA A 333 -12.15 -3.70 -14.71
CA ALA A 333 -11.51 -2.41 -14.50
C ALA A 333 -10.68 -2.00 -15.72
N GLY A 334 -10.79 -0.73 -16.10
CA GLY A 334 -9.85 -0.08 -17.01
C GLY A 334 -8.61 0.42 -16.27
N PHE A 335 -8.07 1.53 -16.74
CA PHE A 335 -6.91 2.15 -16.12
C PHE A 335 -7.27 3.08 -14.95
N PHE A 336 -8.53 3.49 -14.85
CA PHE A 336 -9.04 4.27 -13.71
C PHE A 336 -10.08 3.46 -12.94
N THR A 337 -10.08 3.62 -11.61
CA THR A 337 -10.85 2.79 -10.69
C THR A 337 -12.36 2.93 -10.93
N PRO A 338 -13.07 1.82 -11.19
CA PRO A 338 -14.51 1.81 -11.35
C PRO A 338 -15.25 2.45 -10.16
N GLY A 339 -16.24 3.28 -10.46
CA GLY A 339 -17.00 4.02 -9.45
C GLY A 339 -16.38 5.35 -9.04
N THR A 340 -15.27 5.78 -9.65
CA THR A 340 -14.71 7.12 -9.50
C THR A 340 -15.05 8.00 -10.69
N PRO A 341 -15.00 9.35 -10.58
CA PRO A 341 -15.35 10.26 -11.68
C PRO A 341 -14.51 10.10 -12.95
N MET A 342 -13.28 9.57 -12.82
CA MET A 342 -12.35 9.40 -13.94
C MET A 342 -12.45 8.03 -14.63
N ALA A 343 -13.30 7.14 -14.12
CA ALA A 343 -13.49 5.81 -14.72
C ALA A 343 -14.24 5.89 -16.04
N SER A 344 -13.87 5.02 -16.99
CA SER A 344 -14.53 4.89 -18.30
C SER A 344 -14.56 3.41 -18.71
N ASP A 345 -15.61 3.03 -19.43
CA ASP A 345 -15.75 1.70 -20.05
C ASP A 345 -15.23 1.65 -21.49
N VAL A 346 -14.75 2.78 -22.03
CA VAL A 346 -14.26 2.86 -23.42
C VAL A 346 -13.09 1.88 -23.63
N GLY A 347 -13.27 1.00 -24.63
CA GLY A 347 -12.27 -0.01 -24.99
C GLY A 347 -12.12 -1.17 -24.00
N LEU A 348 -12.90 -1.21 -22.92
CA LEU A 348 -12.77 -2.23 -21.87
C LEU A 348 -13.12 -3.64 -22.37
N ASP A 349 -13.88 -3.77 -23.47
CA ASP A 349 -14.16 -5.06 -24.10
C ASP A 349 -12.90 -5.79 -24.55
N ALA A 350 -11.81 -5.07 -24.81
CA ALA A 350 -10.50 -5.64 -25.10
C ALA A 350 -9.92 -6.47 -23.92
N LEU A 351 -10.48 -6.36 -22.71
CA LEU A 351 -10.04 -7.05 -21.50
C LEU A 351 -11.09 -8.03 -20.95
N LYS A 352 -12.19 -8.26 -21.69
CA LYS A 352 -13.33 -9.10 -21.30
C LYS A 352 -13.59 -10.23 -22.29
N GLY A 353 -14.33 -11.23 -21.85
CA GLY A 353 -14.92 -12.26 -22.69
C GLY A 353 -13.96 -13.38 -23.13
N PRO A 354 -14.47 -14.33 -23.93
CA PRO A 354 -13.69 -15.44 -24.40
C PRO A 354 -12.54 -15.00 -25.30
N ARG A 355 -11.40 -15.71 -25.23
CA ARG A 355 -10.17 -15.38 -25.95
C ARG A 355 -9.89 -16.37 -27.07
N ASP A 356 -9.47 -15.85 -28.23
CA ASP A 356 -8.93 -16.64 -29.32
C ASP A 356 -7.41 -16.80 -29.15
N LEU A 357 -7.00 -17.89 -28.50
CA LEU A 357 -5.58 -18.17 -28.28
C LEU A 357 -4.82 -18.40 -29.58
N GLU A 358 -5.46 -18.97 -30.60
CA GLU A 358 -4.83 -19.20 -31.89
C GLU A 358 -4.61 -17.88 -32.65
N ALA A 359 -5.56 -16.93 -32.54
CA ALA A 359 -5.34 -15.57 -33.05
C ALA A 359 -4.17 -14.88 -32.31
N ALA A 360 -4.09 -15.01 -30.98
CA ALA A 360 -2.99 -14.44 -30.19
C ALA A 360 -1.62 -15.06 -30.56
N LYS A 361 -1.56 -16.38 -30.79
CA LYS A 361 -0.33 -17.07 -31.29
C LYS A 361 0.09 -16.52 -32.66
N ARG A 362 -0.87 -16.36 -33.58
CA ARG A 362 -0.58 -15.77 -34.89
C ARG A 362 -0.09 -14.33 -34.76
N ALA A 363 -0.68 -13.53 -33.84
CA ALA A 363 -0.26 -12.16 -33.58
C ALA A 363 1.15 -12.10 -32.98
N LEU A 364 1.51 -12.99 -32.05
CA LEU A 364 2.87 -13.12 -31.51
C LEU A 364 3.90 -13.44 -32.60
N ALA A 365 3.59 -14.38 -33.47
CA ALA A 365 4.46 -14.73 -34.59
C ALA A 365 4.61 -13.57 -35.60
N ALA A 366 3.50 -12.88 -35.92
CA ALA A 366 3.51 -11.71 -36.79
C ALA A 366 4.27 -10.52 -36.18
N ALA A 367 4.22 -10.38 -34.85
CA ALA A 367 4.99 -9.39 -34.09
C ALA A 367 6.49 -9.71 -34.02
N GLY A 368 6.91 -10.88 -34.51
CA GLY A 368 8.30 -11.29 -34.59
C GLY A 368 8.86 -11.95 -33.33
N TYR A 369 8.02 -12.48 -32.45
CA TYR A 369 8.48 -13.28 -31.29
C TYR A 369 9.25 -14.51 -31.79
N LYS A 370 10.50 -14.67 -31.33
CA LYS A 370 11.45 -15.71 -31.76
C LYS A 370 11.88 -16.64 -30.62
N ASN A 371 10.97 -16.89 -29.68
CA ASN A 371 11.23 -17.74 -28.52
C ASN A 371 12.20 -17.10 -27.50
N GLU A 372 12.21 -15.75 -27.43
CA GLU A 372 12.94 -15.01 -26.38
C GLU A 372 12.46 -15.48 -25.00
N LYS A 373 13.43 -15.56 -24.06
CA LYS A 373 13.14 -15.95 -22.69
C LYS A 373 12.23 -14.92 -22.02
N VAL A 374 11.18 -15.37 -21.35
CA VAL A 374 10.24 -14.55 -20.57
C VAL A 374 10.37 -14.90 -19.10
N VAL A 375 11.02 -14.03 -18.34
CA VAL A 375 11.17 -14.17 -16.89
C VAL A 375 9.99 -13.53 -16.18
N LEU A 376 9.13 -14.35 -15.57
CA LEU A 376 8.04 -13.92 -14.68
C LEU A 376 8.50 -14.10 -13.23
N ILE A 377 8.80 -12.98 -12.53
CA ILE A 377 9.11 -13.03 -11.10
C ILE A 377 7.79 -13.03 -10.29
N ALA A 378 7.57 -14.08 -9.52
CA ALA A 378 6.31 -14.34 -8.83
C ALA A 378 6.51 -14.39 -7.31
N ALA A 379 5.86 -13.46 -6.60
CA ALA A 379 5.80 -13.48 -5.13
C ALA A 379 4.83 -14.57 -4.69
N THR A 380 5.36 -15.66 -4.13
CA THR A 380 4.55 -16.83 -3.71
C THR A 380 4.08 -16.76 -2.27
N ASP A 381 4.65 -15.85 -1.48
CA ASP A 381 4.27 -15.57 -0.10
C ASP A 381 3.08 -14.60 0.02
N ILE A 382 2.60 -14.04 -1.10
CA ILE A 382 1.39 -13.22 -1.18
C ILE A 382 0.37 -13.94 -2.05
N PRO A 383 -0.70 -14.53 -1.49
CA PRO A 383 -1.68 -15.32 -2.23
C PRO A 383 -2.26 -14.60 -3.46
N LEU A 384 -2.55 -13.30 -3.34
CA LEU A 384 -3.13 -12.49 -4.42
C LEU A 384 -2.23 -12.40 -5.66
N THR A 385 -0.95 -12.11 -5.47
CA THR A 385 0.02 -12.02 -6.59
C THR A 385 0.41 -13.39 -7.11
N HIS A 386 0.46 -14.39 -6.22
CA HIS A 386 0.73 -15.77 -6.62
C HIS A 386 -0.36 -16.30 -7.54
N ALA A 387 -1.64 -16.13 -7.17
CA ALA A 387 -2.76 -16.54 -8.01
C ALA A 387 -2.71 -15.90 -9.41
N GLN A 388 -2.52 -14.58 -9.49
CA GLN A 388 -2.38 -13.87 -10.76
C GLN A 388 -1.19 -14.38 -11.58
N SER A 389 -0.06 -14.64 -10.92
CA SER A 389 1.15 -15.14 -11.59
C SER A 389 0.96 -16.54 -12.17
N GLN A 390 0.20 -17.41 -11.49
CA GLN A 390 -0.15 -18.74 -11.99
C GLN A 390 -1.04 -18.67 -13.23
N VAL A 391 -2.06 -17.79 -13.25
CA VAL A 391 -2.91 -17.57 -14.43
C VAL A 391 -2.06 -17.11 -15.62
N THR A 392 -1.18 -16.12 -15.42
CA THR A 392 -0.28 -15.65 -16.48
C THR A 392 0.71 -16.73 -16.92
N ALA A 393 1.29 -17.49 -16.00
CA ALA A 393 2.22 -18.57 -16.36
C ALA A 393 1.56 -19.63 -17.24
N GLU A 394 0.33 -20.01 -16.92
CA GLU A 394 -0.43 -20.95 -17.75
C GLU A 394 -0.77 -20.35 -19.12
N LEU A 395 -1.17 -19.08 -19.17
CA LEU A 395 -1.42 -18.39 -20.42
C LEU A 395 -0.18 -18.36 -21.32
N LEU A 396 0.99 -18.01 -20.77
CA LEU A 396 2.25 -17.97 -21.52
C LEU A 396 2.63 -19.35 -22.08
N ARG A 397 2.45 -20.43 -21.29
CA ARG A 397 2.67 -21.81 -21.76
C ARG A 397 1.74 -22.19 -22.91
N ARG A 398 0.44 -21.86 -22.79
CA ARG A 398 -0.55 -22.11 -23.84
C ARG A 398 -0.27 -21.33 -25.12
N LEU A 399 0.30 -20.14 -25.02
CA LEU A 399 0.75 -19.33 -26.14
C LEU A 399 2.07 -19.84 -26.75
N GLY A 400 2.75 -20.81 -26.13
CA GLY A 400 4.04 -21.33 -26.56
C GLY A 400 5.21 -20.40 -26.30
N MET A 401 5.09 -19.48 -25.31
CA MET A 401 6.17 -18.58 -24.94
C MET A 401 7.19 -19.29 -24.03
N ASN A 402 8.47 -18.93 -24.17
CA ASN A 402 9.60 -19.52 -23.42
C ASN A 402 9.66 -19.00 -22.00
N LEU A 403 8.77 -19.48 -21.14
CA LEU A 403 8.58 -19.04 -19.75
C LEU A 403 9.68 -19.58 -18.83
N ASP A 404 10.30 -18.66 -18.09
CA ASP A 404 11.08 -18.90 -16.86
C ASP A 404 10.27 -18.36 -15.66
N TYR A 405 9.58 -19.26 -14.95
CA TYR A 405 8.77 -18.90 -13.77
C TYR A 405 9.65 -18.88 -12.52
N VAL A 406 9.98 -17.70 -12.04
CA VAL A 406 10.84 -17.49 -10.86
C VAL A 406 9.99 -17.27 -9.62
N ALA A 407 9.70 -18.36 -8.89
CA ALA A 407 9.02 -18.32 -7.59
C ALA A 407 9.97 -17.77 -6.53
N THR A 408 9.54 -16.73 -5.82
CA THR A 408 10.33 -16.09 -4.76
C THR A 408 9.39 -15.38 -3.76
N ASP A 409 9.95 -14.72 -2.75
CA ASP A 409 9.21 -13.89 -1.81
C ASP A 409 9.01 -12.45 -2.33
N TRP A 410 8.04 -11.73 -1.74
CA TRP A 410 7.73 -10.35 -2.12
C TRP A 410 8.90 -9.38 -1.90
N GLY A 411 9.67 -9.54 -0.83
CA GLY A 411 10.83 -8.71 -0.57
C GLY A 411 11.86 -8.79 -1.71
N THR A 412 12.13 -10.00 -2.19
CA THR A 412 12.98 -10.25 -3.35
C THR A 412 12.39 -9.64 -4.64
N VAL A 413 11.07 -9.78 -4.87
CA VAL A 413 10.41 -9.13 -6.01
C VAL A 413 10.58 -7.61 -5.92
N VAL A 414 10.38 -6.98 -4.76
CA VAL A 414 10.54 -5.53 -4.55
C VAL A 414 11.94 -5.05 -4.90
N GLN A 415 12.97 -5.81 -4.54
CA GLN A 415 14.36 -5.48 -4.89
C GLN A 415 14.63 -5.71 -6.39
N ARG A 416 14.25 -6.90 -6.90
CA ARG A 416 14.58 -7.31 -8.27
C ARG A 416 13.84 -6.48 -9.33
N ARG A 417 12.59 -6.05 -9.08
CA ARG A 417 11.84 -5.21 -10.03
C ARG A 417 12.48 -3.83 -10.28
N ALA A 418 13.36 -3.37 -9.38
CA ALA A 418 14.13 -2.15 -9.56
C ALA A 418 15.31 -2.31 -10.54
N SER A 419 15.71 -3.54 -10.86
CA SER A 419 16.80 -3.82 -11.80
C SER A 419 16.41 -3.44 -13.24
N ARG A 420 17.31 -2.71 -13.91
CA ARG A 420 17.23 -2.37 -15.33
C ARG A 420 18.04 -3.33 -16.21
N GLU A 421 18.62 -4.36 -15.62
CA GLU A 421 19.43 -5.35 -16.34
C GLU A 421 18.56 -6.25 -17.23
N PRO A 422 19.12 -6.76 -18.33
CA PRO A 422 18.46 -7.79 -19.12
C PRO A 422 18.35 -9.11 -18.35
N VAL A 423 17.50 -10.02 -18.83
CA VAL A 423 17.20 -11.28 -18.12
C VAL A 423 18.41 -12.17 -17.92
N GLU A 424 19.39 -12.13 -18.83
CA GLU A 424 20.67 -12.86 -18.76
C GLU A 424 21.57 -12.39 -17.61
N ARG A 425 21.34 -11.18 -17.12
CA ARG A 425 22.07 -10.58 -15.99
C ARG A 425 21.18 -10.42 -14.73
N GLY A 426 20.16 -11.27 -14.60
CA GLY A 426 19.28 -11.29 -13.43
C GLY A 426 18.10 -10.32 -13.49
N GLY A 427 17.86 -9.67 -14.64
CA GLY A 427 16.68 -8.87 -14.88
C GLY A 427 15.38 -9.67 -14.92
N TRP A 428 14.31 -9.05 -15.36
CA TRP A 428 12.96 -9.59 -15.36
C TRP A 428 12.16 -9.04 -16.55
N ASN A 429 11.07 -9.74 -16.93
CA ASN A 429 10.16 -9.30 -17.99
C ASN A 429 8.77 -8.97 -17.47
N LEU A 430 8.27 -9.75 -16.50
CA LEU A 430 6.91 -9.66 -15.99
C LEU A 430 6.89 -9.78 -14.47
N PHE A 431 5.95 -9.06 -13.83
CA PHE A 431 5.51 -9.35 -12.47
C PHE A 431 4.07 -8.90 -12.25
N HIS A 432 3.40 -9.53 -11.30
CA HIS A 432 2.11 -9.10 -10.81
C HIS A 432 2.23 -8.30 -9.52
N THR A 433 1.35 -7.31 -9.39
CA THR A 433 1.09 -6.58 -8.15
C THR A 433 -0.35 -6.04 -8.19
N TRP A 434 -0.73 -5.32 -7.16
CA TRP A 434 -1.99 -4.59 -7.12
C TRP A 434 -1.76 -3.16 -6.63
N TRP A 435 -2.74 -2.31 -6.87
CA TRP A 435 -2.82 -0.95 -6.36
C TRP A 435 -4.14 -0.74 -5.64
N ALA A 436 -4.13 0.01 -4.54
CA ALA A 436 -5.38 0.46 -3.94
C ALA A 436 -6.18 1.29 -4.95
N GLY A 437 -7.50 1.11 -4.98
CA GLY A 437 -8.33 1.84 -5.92
C GLY A 437 -8.18 3.36 -5.82
N PHE A 438 -7.80 3.88 -4.65
CA PHE A 438 -7.44 5.29 -4.47
C PHE A 438 -6.27 5.74 -5.36
N ASP A 439 -5.24 4.90 -5.51
CA ASP A 439 -4.04 5.25 -6.32
C ASP A 439 -4.36 5.36 -7.82
N HIS A 440 -5.40 4.66 -8.29
CA HIS A 440 -5.86 4.70 -9.68
C HIS A 440 -7.12 5.56 -9.89
N ALA A 441 -7.55 6.32 -8.87
CA ALA A 441 -8.76 7.14 -8.98
C ALA A 441 -8.60 8.33 -9.94
N ASN A 442 -7.38 8.83 -10.12
CA ASN A 442 -7.08 9.95 -11.03
C ASN A 442 -5.58 10.04 -11.37
N PRO A 443 -5.18 10.78 -12.40
CA PRO A 443 -3.79 10.90 -12.86
C PRO A 443 -2.80 11.47 -11.83
N ALA A 444 -3.28 12.17 -10.79
CA ALA A 444 -2.42 12.76 -9.78
C ALA A 444 -1.67 11.71 -8.94
N ALA A 445 -2.35 10.63 -8.55
CA ALA A 445 -1.79 9.54 -7.75
C ALA A 445 -1.34 8.34 -8.60
N HIS A 446 -1.74 8.25 -9.86
CA HIS A 446 -1.60 7.07 -10.71
C HIS A 446 -0.18 6.90 -11.26
N LEU A 447 0.72 6.41 -10.42
CA LEU A 447 2.13 6.22 -10.79
C LEU A 447 2.33 5.15 -11.88
N SER A 448 1.53 4.08 -11.87
CA SER A 448 1.69 2.95 -12.80
C SER A 448 1.34 3.27 -14.25
N ILE A 449 0.53 4.33 -14.52
CA ILE A 449 0.17 4.74 -15.89
C ILE A 449 1.24 5.64 -16.55
N ARG A 450 2.22 6.14 -15.77
CA ARG A 450 3.24 7.04 -16.27
C ARG A 450 3.96 6.47 -17.48
N GLY A 451 4.11 7.29 -18.51
CA GLY A 451 4.79 6.96 -19.77
C GLY A 451 6.13 7.67 -19.95
N ASN A 452 6.81 8.05 -18.86
CA ASN A 452 8.04 8.85 -18.86
C ASN A 452 9.34 8.03 -19.03
N GLY A 453 9.23 6.75 -19.41
CA GLY A 453 10.37 5.88 -19.67
C GLY A 453 11.30 5.76 -18.48
N THR A 454 12.61 6.00 -18.69
CA THR A 454 13.61 5.99 -17.63
C THR A 454 13.85 7.36 -17.00
N GLY A 455 12.98 8.34 -17.29
CA GLY A 455 13.07 9.69 -16.76
C GLY A 455 12.92 9.76 -15.23
N PRO A 456 13.14 10.94 -14.64
CA PRO A 456 13.02 11.11 -13.19
C PRO A 456 11.69 10.62 -12.65
N GLY A 457 11.71 9.88 -11.56
CA GLY A 457 10.53 9.33 -10.90
C GLY A 457 9.72 8.33 -11.72
N SER A 458 10.32 7.72 -12.75
CA SER A 458 9.70 6.61 -13.46
C SER A 458 9.48 5.43 -12.54
N TRP A 459 8.38 4.71 -12.76
CA TRP A 459 8.13 3.48 -12.04
C TRP A 459 8.68 2.27 -12.81
N PHE A 460 8.91 1.17 -12.10
CA PHE A 460 9.48 -0.08 -12.63
C PHE A 460 8.73 -0.55 -13.88
N GLY A 461 9.48 -1.09 -14.86
CA GLY A 461 8.98 -1.48 -16.16
C GLY A 461 9.09 -0.40 -17.24
N TRP A 462 9.29 0.84 -16.87
CA TRP A 462 9.74 1.98 -17.68
C TRP A 462 9.02 2.17 -19.01
N PRO A 463 7.67 2.19 -19.05
CA PRO A 463 6.95 2.39 -20.29
C PRO A 463 7.20 3.80 -20.84
N THR A 464 7.28 3.89 -22.15
CA THR A 464 7.41 5.16 -22.88
C THR A 464 6.13 5.43 -23.66
N SER A 465 5.40 6.49 -23.30
CA SER A 465 4.23 6.98 -24.00
C SER A 465 4.11 8.50 -23.82
N PRO A 466 4.70 9.30 -24.74
CA PRO A 466 4.62 10.76 -24.66
C PRO A 466 3.18 11.27 -24.59
N ARG A 467 2.24 10.61 -25.30
CA ARG A 467 0.84 11.02 -25.29
C ARG A 467 0.18 10.87 -23.92
N LEU A 468 0.52 9.83 -23.15
CA LEU A 468 0.03 9.70 -21.76
C LEU A 468 0.53 10.84 -20.87
N GLU A 469 1.79 11.26 -21.01
CA GLU A 469 2.34 12.38 -20.25
C GLU A 469 1.70 13.72 -20.64
N GLU A 470 1.50 13.96 -21.94
CA GLU A 470 0.77 15.16 -22.44
C GLU A 470 -0.67 15.23 -21.89
N LEU A 471 -1.39 14.12 -21.95
CA LEU A 471 -2.75 14.04 -21.41
C LEU A 471 -2.78 14.24 -19.90
N ARG A 472 -1.79 13.67 -19.18
CA ARG A 472 -1.65 13.88 -17.75
C ARG A 472 -1.40 15.36 -17.43
N ASP A 473 -0.55 16.05 -18.17
CA ASP A 473 -0.32 17.48 -17.99
C ASP A 473 -1.59 18.30 -18.29
N ALA A 474 -2.30 17.96 -19.36
CA ALA A 474 -3.59 18.59 -19.68
C ALA A 474 -4.64 18.37 -18.58
N TRP A 475 -4.65 17.19 -17.94
CA TRP A 475 -5.57 16.90 -16.85
C TRP A 475 -5.39 17.85 -15.65
N PHE A 476 -4.14 18.20 -15.29
CA PHE A 476 -3.86 19.09 -14.15
C PHE A 476 -4.39 20.52 -14.32
N ILE A 477 -4.57 20.96 -15.56
CA ILE A 477 -5.04 22.33 -15.91
C ILE A 477 -6.45 22.34 -16.47
N ALA A 478 -7.12 21.19 -16.51
CA ALA A 478 -8.47 21.09 -17.04
C ALA A 478 -9.47 21.92 -16.20
N PRO A 479 -10.41 22.65 -16.85
CA PRO A 479 -11.24 23.66 -16.18
C PRO A 479 -12.36 23.06 -15.31
N SER A 480 -12.65 21.77 -15.43
CA SER A 480 -13.74 21.09 -14.70
C SER A 480 -13.50 19.59 -14.59
N GLU A 481 -14.19 18.95 -13.64
CA GLU A 481 -14.19 17.50 -13.49
C GLU A 481 -14.68 16.79 -14.78
N ALA A 482 -15.68 17.32 -15.47
CA ALA A 482 -16.13 16.76 -16.73
C ALA A 482 -15.05 16.82 -17.84
N ALA A 483 -14.26 17.89 -17.90
CA ALA A 483 -13.12 17.98 -18.81
C ALA A 483 -12.01 17.01 -18.39
N GLN A 484 -11.74 16.87 -17.11
CA GLN A 484 -10.81 15.89 -16.56
C GLN A 484 -11.20 14.45 -16.89
N ALA A 485 -12.50 14.12 -16.76
CA ALA A 485 -13.01 12.77 -17.10
C ALA A 485 -12.82 12.44 -18.59
N LYS A 486 -13.07 13.40 -19.50
CA LYS A 486 -12.81 13.21 -20.95
C LYS A 486 -11.34 12.97 -21.26
N ILE A 487 -10.44 13.67 -20.58
CA ILE A 487 -9.01 13.44 -20.74
C ILE A 487 -8.65 12.04 -20.24
N CYS A 488 -9.20 11.58 -19.12
CA CYS A 488 -8.98 10.23 -18.62
C CYS A 488 -9.54 9.14 -19.55
N GLU A 489 -10.65 9.39 -20.22
CA GLU A 489 -11.18 8.51 -21.27
C GLU A 489 -10.19 8.38 -22.43
N GLU A 490 -9.62 9.49 -22.92
CA GLU A 490 -8.56 9.45 -23.92
C GLU A 490 -7.29 8.77 -23.40
N MET A 491 -6.90 9.03 -22.16
CA MET A 491 -5.77 8.31 -21.52
C MET A 491 -6.01 6.81 -21.51
N GLN A 492 -7.22 6.35 -21.24
CA GLN A 492 -7.54 4.91 -21.26
C GLN A 492 -7.38 4.31 -22.67
N VAL A 493 -7.83 4.99 -23.72
CA VAL A 493 -7.64 4.54 -25.12
C VAL A 493 -6.15 4.44 -25.46
N VAL A 494 -5.38 5.47 -25.11
CA VAL A 494 -3.91 5.47 -25.33
C VAL A 494 -3.24 4.37 -24.52
N ALA A 495 -3.65 4.17 -23.27
CA ALA A 495 -3.07 3.14 -22.39
C ALA A 495 -3.42 1.71 -22.86
N LEU A 496 -4.59 1.48 -23.46
CA LEU A 496 -4.93 0.20 -24.10
C LEU A 496 -4.05 -0.10 -25.33
N ARG A 497 -3.62 0.94 -26.05
CA ARG A 497 -2.71 0.81 -27.19
C ARG A 497 -1.26 0.60 -26.76
N ASP A 498 -0.76 1.43 -25.82
CA ASP A 498 0.67 1.50 -25.46
C ASP A 498 1.03 0.50 -24.35
N LEU A 499 0.05 0.04 -23.60
CA LEU A 499 0.13 -0.94 -22.52
C LEU A 499 1.25 -0.64 -21.53
N PRO A 500 1.15 0.45 -20.75
CA PRO A 500 2.06 0.67 -19.63
C PRO A 500 1.99 -0.49 -18.63
N TYR A 501 0.83 -1.12 -18.49
CA TYR A 501 0.53 -2.37 -17.81
C TYR A 501 -0.78 -2.94 -18.35
N VAL A 502 -1.17 -4.15 -17.95
CA VAL A 502 -2.53 -4.67 -18.21
C VAL A 502 -3.29 -4.71 -16.88
N PRO A 503 -4.43 -4.02 -16.75
CA PRO A 503 -5.29 -4.18 -15.58
C PRO A 503 -5.95 -5.58 -15.61
N THR A 504 -5.83 -6.31 -14.49
CA THR A 504 -6.37 -7.66 -14.36
C THR A 504 -7.73 -7.72 -13.69
N GLY A 505 -8.26 -6.55 -13.29
CA GLY A 505 -9.58 -6.37 -12.69
C GLY A 505 -9.52 -5.65 -11.34
N GLN A 506 -10.68 -5.25 -10.84
CA GLN A 506 -10.87 -4.71 -9.49
C GLN A 506 -11.41 -5.80 -8.57
N PHE A 507 -10.84 -5.95 -7.39
CA PHE A 507 -11.29 -6.93 -6.41
C PHE A 507 -11.41 -6.32 -5.00
N PHE A 508 -12.19 -6.99 -4.15
CA PHE A 508 -12.53 -6.54 -2.81
C PHE A 508 -12.25 -7.66 -1.81
N ILE A 509 -11.22 -7.50 -0.99
CA ILE A 509 -10.88 -8.44 0.08
C ILE A 509 -11.35 -7.84 1.42
N PRO A 510 -12.28 -8.50 2.13
CA PRO A 510 -12.67 -8.06 3.46
C PRO A 510 -11.52 -8.31 4.45
N PHE A 511 -11.37 -7.43 5.44
CA PHE A 511 -10.56 -7.76 6.61
C PHE A 511 -11.29 -8.80 7.47
N ALA A 512 -10.52 -9.70 8.08
CA ALA A 512 -11.02 -10.60 9.11
C ALA A 512 -10.47 -10.17 10.47
N PHE A 513 -11.34 -9.92 11.43
CA PHE A 513 -10.91 -9.52 12.76
C PHE A 513 -11.84 -10.07 13.84
N ARG A 514 -11.30 -10.19 15.05
CA ARG A 514 -12.09 -10.67 16.18
C ARG A 514 -13.14 -9.62 16.57
N ARG A 515 -14.34 -10.08 16.93
CA ARG A 515 -15.52 -9.22 17.23
C ARG A 515 -15.28 -8.25 18.38
N ASN A 516 -14.35 -8.55 19.28
CA ASN A 516 -13.97 -7.66 20.38
C ASN A 516 -12.97 -6.55 19.95
N VAL A 517 -12.51 -6.58 18.70
CA VAL A 517 -11.73 -5.46 18.09
C VAL A 517 -12.73 -4.53 17.43
N THR A 518 -12.71 -3.27 17.80
CA THR A 518 -13.66 -2.24 17.34
C THR A 518 -12.92 -0.94 16.99
N GLY A 519 -13.61 0.00 16.36
CA GLY A 519 -13.02 1.30 16.00
C GLY A 519 -12.07 1.26 14.81
N ILE A 520 -12.04 0.15 14.04
CA ILE A 520 -11.28 0.10 12.77
C ILE A 520 -11.93 1.09 11.80
N LEU A 521 -11.13 2.01 11.29
CA LEU A 521 -11.58 3.02 10.32
C LEU A 521 -11.65 2.41 8.92
N LYS A 522 -12.74 2.67 8.20
CA LYS A 522 -12.83 2.35 6.76
C LYS A 522 -11.92 3.29 5.99
N GLY A 523 -11.17 2.76 5.03
CA GLY A 523 -10.23 3.56 4.26
C GLY A 523 -9.42 2.72 3.27
N PRO A 524 -8.53 3.35 2.50
CA PRO A 524 -7.77 2.68 1.44
C PRO A 524 -6.63 1.78 1.96
N MET A 525 -6.54 1.61 3.27
CA MET A 525 -5.50 0.80 3.92
C MET A 525 -5.87 0.52 5.39
N PRO A 526 -5.24 -0.47 6.07
CA PRO A 526 -5.39 -0.65 7.51
C PRO A 526 -4.84 0.55 8.28
N LEU A 527 -5.64 1.06 9.21
CA LEU A 527 -5.32 2.18 10.09
C LEU A 527 -5.33 1.69 11.54
N PHE A 528 -4.22 1.88 12.26
CA PHE A 528 -4.00 1.27 13.58
C PHE A 528 -4.29 2.21 14.76
N TRP A 529 -4.68 3.46 14.49
CA TRP A 529 -5.19 4.38 15.51
C TRP A 529 -6.71 4.25 15.66
N ASN A 530 -7.21 4.66 16.82
CA ASN A 530 -8.62 4.56 17.25
C ASN A 530 -9.17 3.13 17.40
N VAL A 531 -8.41 2.11 17.03
CA VAL A 531 -8.77 0.71 17.26
C VAL A 531 -8.71 0.41 18.75
N THR A 532 -9.69 -0.34 19.26
CA THR A 532 -9.79 -0.79 20.65
C THR A 532 -10.08 -2.29 20.71
N LYS A 533 -9.76 -2.92 21.85
CA LYS A 533 -10.05 -4.33 22.11
C LYS A 533 -10.65 -4.48 23.51
N SER A 534 -11.89 -5.01 23.59
CA SER A 534 -12.62 -5.25 24.85
C SER A 534 -12.32 -6.63 25.45
#